data_e1cb41cfc61572eac061f51478daacb8
#
_entry.id   e1cb41cfc61572eac061f51478daacb8
#
_cell.length_a   1.000
_cell.length_b   1.000
_cell.length_c   1.000
_cell.angle_alpha   90.00
_cell.angle_beta   90.00
_cell.angle_gamma   90.00
#
_symmetry.space_group_name_H-M   'P 1'
#
loop_
_entity.id
_entity.type
_entity.pdbx_description
1 polymer ?
#
loop_
_entity_poly.entity_id
_entity_poly.type
_entity_poly.pdbx_seq_one_letter_code
_entity_poly.pdbx_strand_id
1 'polypeptide(L)'
;MKKKLLFSAFFVLGAAFAGCSDDEKPVDPVALAAPVLAEDAVTQVSVAVTWDAVENAASYACTLDGGAETTVTQPSVRFDGLEPGRSYTVKVKAVAGQEQYLDSEFAQITLTTLPATQLAAPVLSAGDATENSATVVWKAVPDAASYVYTVDGGEELTVTGLSAVVTGLESGMPATVRVKAVSGQVQFLDSEFAELTVAAAMEQNPFTLSAVETGMNSISVSVSPKSKTRTYYCGYALKSDFDKYASTEEFIGSVRRKLSASALIAGVSFEEYLAAQLVQGDHPFEFTGLKSETDYVVYAVGWYAPGDLLTTV
;
A
#
# COMPACT_ATOMS: atom_id res chain seq x y z
N MET A 1 26.98 -55.61 -46.28
CA MET A 1 27.12 -56.33 -47.58
C MET A 1 27.34 -55.31 -48.67
N LYS A 2 28.52 -55.39 -49.27
CA LYS A 2 28.94 -54.59 -50.43
C LYS A 2 28.20 -55.01 -51.66
N LYS A 3 27.70 -54.09 -52.49
CA LYS A 3 27.52 -54.32 -53.91
C LYS A 3 27.94 -53.10 -54.72
N LYS A 4 29.08 -53.29 -55.40
CA LYS A 4 29.53 -52.55 -56.57
C LYS A 4 28.74 -53.04 -57.75
N LEU A 5 28.54 -52.18 -58.76
CA LEU A 5 28.55 -52.48 -60.21
C LEU A 5 28.19 -51.16 -60.94
N LEU A 6 28.71 -50.80 -61.97
CA LEU A 6 29.73 -51.07 -62.99
C LEU A 6 29.43 -50.10 -64.14
N PHE A 7 30.40 -49.55 -64.64
CA PHE A 7 30.48 -48.68 -65.81
C PHE A 7 29.79 -49.29 -67.04
N SER A 8 29.14 -48.41 -67.84
CA SER A 8 29.07 -48.65 -69.28
C SER A 8 29.26 -47.32 -70.03
N ALA A 9 30.39 -47.18 -70.64
CA ALA A 9 30.68 -46.13 -71.55
C ALA A 9 30.01 -46.39 -72.93
N PHE A 10 29.28 -45.39 -73.39
CA PHE A 10 28.87 -45.38 -74.79
C PHE A 10 29.43 -44.12 -75.48
N PHE A 11 30.37 -44.33 -76.31
CA PHE A 11 31.02 -43.32 -77.17
C PHE A 11 30.25 -43.18 -78.47
N VAL A 12 29.62 -42.00 -78.68
CA VAL A 12 29.09 -41.65 -80.03
C VAL A 12 29.67 -40.29 -80.37
N LEU A 13 30.45 -40.35 -81.44
CA LEU A 13 31.09 -39.23 -82.14
C LEU A 13 30.01 -38.59 -83.06
N GLY A 14 29.90 -37.27 -83.07
CA GLY A 14 29.12 -36.64 -84.14
C GLY A 14 28.78 -35.17 -83.96
N ALA A 15 29.47 -34.30 -84.69
CA ALA A 15 29.08 -33.05 -85.29
C ALA A 15 29.08 -31.81 -84.40
N ALA A 16 30.02 -30.93 -84.68
CA ALA A 16 30.09 -29.53 -84.23
C ALA A 16 28.92 -28.73 -84.82
N PHE A 17 28.17 -28.13 -83.91
CA PHE A 17 27.43 -26.86 -84.14
C PHE A 17 27.97 -25.85 -83.20
N ALA A 18 28.68 -24.84 -83.77
CA ALA A 18 28.99 -23.63 -83.02
C ALA A 18 27.72 -22.83 -82.80
N GLY A 19 27.16 -22.96 -81.63
CA GLY A 19 26.11 -22.07 -81.06
C GLY A 19 26.76 -21.42 -79.87
N CYS A 20 27.03 -20.13 -79.91
CA CYS A 20 27.23 -19.32 -78.76
C CYS A 20 25.95 -19.30 -77.97
N SER A 21 25.85 -20.11 -76.89
CA SER A 21 24.97 -19.88 -75.76
C SER A 21 25.90 -19.42 -74.65
N ASP A 22 25.77 -18.17 -74.29
CA ASP A 22 26.23 -17.70 -73.01
C ASP A 22 25.43 -18.44 -71.97
N ASP A 23 25.86 -19.64 -71.59
CA ASP A 23 25.44 -20.31 -70.38
C ASP A 23 26.00 -19.51 -69.19
N GLU A 24 25.30 -18.43 -68.81
CA GLU A 24 25.50 -17.87 -67.51
C GLU A 24 25.22 -19.01 -66.51
N LYS A 25 26.29 -19.56 -65.93
CA LYS A 25 26.13 -20.45 -64.75
C LYS A 25 25.26 -19.76 -63.78
N PRO A 26 24.20 -20.45 -63.26
CA PRO A 26 23.41 -19.91 -62.14
C PRO A 26 24.39 -19.52 -61.04
N VAL A 27 24.43 -18.24 -60.73
CA VAL A 27 25.22 -17.75 -59.59
C VAL A 27 24.50 -18.29 -58.35
N ASP A 28 25.18 -19.11 -57.56
CA ASP A 28 24.60 -19.59 -56.30
C ASP A 28 24.23 -18.39 -55.43
N PRO A 29 22.98 -18.36 -54.85
CA PRO A 29 22.55 -17.23 -54.05
C PRO A 29 23.48 -16.99 -52.85
N VAL A 30 23.79 -15.73 -52.57
CA VAL A 30 24.70 -15.32 -51.49
C VAL A 30 23.88 -14.94 -50.26
N ALA A 31 24.18 -15.52 -49.11
CA ALA A 31 23.53 -15.16 -47.86
C ALA A 31 23.89 -13.71 -47.46
N LEU A 32 22.85 -12.97 -47.00
CA LEU A 32 23.05 -11.62 -46.43
C LEU A 32 23.86 -11.71 -45.14
N ALA A 33 24.53 -10.61 -44.79
CA ALA A 33 25.22 -10.48 -43.53
C ALA A 33 24.19 -10.45 -42.40
N ALA A 34 24.48 -11.12 -41.28
CA ALA A 34 23.62 -11.01 -40.08
C ALA A 34 23.72 -9.59 -39.49
N PRO A 35 22.61 -8.98 -39.04
CA PRO A 35 22.62 -7.67 -38.39
C PRO A 35 23.52 -7.65 -37.16
N VAL A 36 24.20 -6.54 -36.89
CA VAL A 36 24.93 -6.31 -35.63
C VAL A 36 23.98 -5.56 -34.67
N LEU A 37 23.45 -6.27 -33.68
CA LEU A 37 22.43 -5.74 -32.80
C LEU A 37 23.04 -4.90 -31.68
N ALA A 38 22.39 -3.77 -31.38
CA ALA A 38 22.70 -2.91 -30.24
C ALA A 38 21.41 -2.58 -29.44
N GLU A 39 21.57 -2.42 -28.13
CA GLU A 39 20.53 -1.85 -27.30
C GLU A 39 20.25 -0.41 -27.71
N ASP A 40 18.97 -0.06 -27.90
CA ASP A 40 18.51 1.31 -28.13
C ASP A 40 17.89 1.89 -26.87
N ALA A 41 16.86 1.22 -26.31
CA ALA A 41 16.21 1.63 -25.06
C ALA A 41 15.65 0.43 -24.30
N VAL A 42 15.72 0.52 -22.98
CA VAL A 42 15.10 -0.43 -22.05
C VAL A 42 14.29 0.32 -21.02
N THR A 43 13.05 -0.13 -20.79
CA THR A 43 12.17 0.36 -19.71
C THR A 43 11.73 -0.80 -18.82
N GLN A 44 10.84 -0.57 -17.88
CA GLN A 44 10.25 -1.64 -17.07
C GLN A 44 9.41 -2.62 -17.90
N VAL A 45 8.82 -2.14 -19.00
CA VAL A 45 7.81 -2.90 -19.78
C VAL A 45 8.12 -2.98 -21.27
N SER A 46 9.31 -2.59 -21.69
CA SER A 46 9.71 -2.66 -23.10
C SER A 46 11.22 -2.79 -23.28
N VAL A 47 11.62 -3.37 -24.41
CA VAL A 47 12.97 -3.35 -24.92
C VAL A 47 12.97 -2.88 -26.37
N ALA A 48 13.94 -2.09 -26.77
CA ALA A 48 14.16 -1.66 -28.14
C ALA A 48 15.58 -2.02 -28.57
N VAL A 49 15.72 -2.50 -29.81
CA VAL A 49 16.97 -2.92 -30.43
C VAL A 49 17.12 -2.22 -31.75
N THR A 50 18.32 -1.79 -32.05
CA THR A 50 18.68 -1.15 -33.29
C THR A 50 19.87 -1.86 -33.93
N TRP A 51 20.09 -1.67 -35.25
CA TRP A 51 21.22 -2.19 -36.01
C TRP A 51 21.49 -1.32 -37.22
N ASP A 52 22.63 -1.48 -37.86
CA ASP A 52 22.92 -0.83 -39.13
C ASP A 52 22.18 -1.53 -40.27
N ALA A 53 21.74 -0.77 -41.27
CA ALA A 53 21.07 -1.33 -42.44
C ALA A 53 21.99 -2.34 -43.15
N VAL A 54 21.46 -3.56 -43.38
CA VAL A 54 22.17 -4.61 -44.12
C VAL A 54 21.97 -4.40 -45.60
N GLU A 55 23.06 -4.39 -46.35
CA GLU A 55 23.02 -4.22 -47.81
C GLU A 55 22.21 -5.34 -48.47
N ASN A 56 21.33 -4.98 -49.43
CA ASN A 56 20.41 -5.86 -50.15
C ASN A 56 19.32 -6.51 -49.29
N ALA A 57 19.14 -6.14 -48.02
CA ALA A 57 17.99 -6.53 -47.24
C ALA A 57 16.74 -5.71 -47.64
N ALA A 58 15.63 -6.36 -47.87
CA ALA A 58 14.33 -5.72 -48.11
C ALA A 58 13.58 -5.43 -46.78
N SER A 59 13.80 -6.27 -45.76
CA SER A 59 13.18 -6.17 -44.46
C SER A 59 13.99 -6.98 -43.44
N TYR A 60 13.50 -6.99 -42.19
CA TYR A 60 14.06 -7.77 -41.09
C TYR A 60 12.98 -8.56 -40.40
N ALA A 61 13.24 -9.83 -40.13
CA ALA A 61 12.36 -10.66 -39.30
C ALA A 61 12.90 -10.71 -37.87
N CYS A 62 12.07 -10.29 -36.93
CA CYS A 62 12.41 -10.13 -35.52
C CYS A 62 11.57 -11.06 -34.66
N THR A 63 12.15 -11.72 -33.67
CA THR A 63 11.43 -12.52 -32.67
C THR A 63 11.84 -12.12 -31.26
N LEU A 64 10.92 -12.31 -30.31
CA LEU A 64 11.17 -12.18 -28.88
C LEU A 64 11.00 -13.55 -28.23
N ASP A 65 12.01 -14.04 -27.51
CA ASP A 65 12.04 -15.36 -26.83
C ASP A 65 11.61 -16.54 -27.75
N GLY A 66 11.86 -16.41 -29.06
CA GLY A 66 11.46 -17.42 -30.04
C GLY A 66 9.96 -17.50 -30.34
N GLY A 67 9.21 -16.45 -29.98
CA GLY A 67 7.80 -16.30 -30.33
C GLY A 67 7.57 -16.00 -31.80
N ALA A 68 6.39 -15.46 -32.15
CA ALA A 68 6.02 -15.13 -33.53
C ALA A 68 6.99 -14.11 -34.14
N GLU A 69 7.31 -14.29 -35.44
CA GLU A 69 8.11 -13.33 -36.19
C GLU A 69 7.31 -12.07 -36.51
N THR A 70 7.93 -10.91 -36.24
CA THR A 70 7.45 -9.59 -36.66
C THR A 70 8.37 -9.05 -37.73
N THR A 71 7.80 -8.62 -38.86
CA THR A 71 8.60 -8.04 -39.95
C THR A 71 8.62 -6.52 -39.84
N VAL A 72 9.83 -5.95 -39.92
CA VAL A 72 10.07 -4.50 -39.95
C VAL A 72 10.92 -4.11 -41.16
N THR A 73 10.71 -2.90 -41.67
CA THR A 73 11.52 -2.37 -42.79
C THR A 73 12.59 -1.40 -42.31
N GLN A 74 12.43 -0.85 -41.11
CA GLN A 74 13.47 -0.01 -40.50
C GLN A 74 14.43 -0.88 -39.68
N PRO A 75 15.70 -0.46 -39.55
CA PRO A 75 16.70 -1.22 -38.79
C PRO A 75 16.56 -1.04 -37.28
N SER A 76 15.35 -1.17 -36.79
CA SER A 76 15.00 -1.13 -35.36
C SER A 76 13.73 -1.87 -35.07
N VAL A 77 13.60 -2.39 -33.87
CA VAL A 77 12.38 -3.03 -33.38
C VAL A 77 12.19 -2.70 -31.89
N ARG A 78 10.93 -2.53 -31.49
CA ARG A 78 10.54 -2.36 -30.10
C ARG A 78 9.51 -3.42 -29.73
N PHE A 79 9.67 -4.01 -28.56
CA PHE A 79 8.72 -4.93 -27.95
C PHE A 79 8.19 -4.29 -26.67
N ASP A 80 6.87 -4.16 -26.55
CA ASP A 80 6.16 -3.56 -25.44
C ASP A 80 5.35 -4.61 -24.67
N GLY A 81 4.82 -4.26 -23.49
CA GLY A 81 3.98 -5.14 -22.68
C GLY A 81 4.75 -6.24 -21.98
N LEU A 82 6.03 -6.01 -21.71
CA LEU A 82 6.93 -6.97 -21.06
C LEU A 82 6.77 -6.91 -19.53
N GLU A 83 7.24 -7.97 -18.87
CA GLU A 83 7.31 -8.03 -17.40
C GLU A 83 8.56 -7.29 -16.91
N PRO A 84 8.46 -6.48 -15.83
CA PRO A 84 9.62 -5.83 -15.23
C PRO A 84 10.65 -6.81 -14.65
N GLY A 85 11.94 -6.45 -14.76
CA GLY A 85 13.05 -7.20 -14.18
C GLY A 85 13.33 -8.56 -14.84
N ARG A 86 12.75 -8.82 -16.02
CA ARG A 86 12.88 -10.08 -16.75
C ARG A 86 13.84 -9.94 -17.95
N SER A 87 14.63 -10.99 -18.21
CA SER A 87 15.49 -11.07 -19.38
C SER A 87 14.74 -11.61 -20.58
N TYR A 88 14.94 -10.98 -21.73
CA TYR A 88 14.34 -11.32 -23.02
C TYR A 88 15.41 -11.44 -24.08
N THR A 89 15.29 -12.44 -24.96
CA THR A 89 16.17 -12.64 -26.09
C THR A 89 15.51 -12.17 -27.38
N VAL A 90 16.05 -11.10 -27.96
CA VAL A 90 15.65 -10.62 -29.29
C VAL A 90 16.53 -11.27 -30.33
N LYS A 91 15.92 -11.85 -31.37
CA LYS A 91 16.61 -12.36 -32.53
C LYS A 91 16.17 -11.61 -33.77
N VAL A 92 17.09 -11.29 -34.63
CA VAL A 92 16.87 -10.55 -35.89
C VAL A 92 17.65 -11.18 -37.02
N LYS A 93 17.00 -11.40 -38.18
CA LYS A 93 17.65 -11.75 -39.42
C LYS A 93 17.29 -10.74 -40.51
N ALA A 94 18.21 -10.49 -41.41
CA ALA A 94 17.94 -9.75 -42.63
C ALA A 94 17.24 -10.66 -43.66
N VAL A 95 16.16 -10.16 -44.24
CA VAL A 95 15.36 -10.87 -45.27
C VAL A 95 15.68 -10.32 -46.63
N ALA A 96 16.08 -11.22 -47.55
CA ALA A 96 16.45 -10.86 -48.91
C ALA A 96 15.20 -10.44 -49.72
N GLY A 97 15.38 -9.42 -50.56
CA GLY A 97 14.34 -8.94 -51.48
C GLY A 97 14.51 -9.42 -52.92
N GLN A 98 15.58 -10.12 -53.24
CA GLN A 98 15.96 -10.54 -54.59
C GLN A 98 16.43 -11.98 -54.58
N GLU A 99 16.16 -12.74 -55.66
CA GLU A 99 16.45 -14.18 -55.77
C GLU A 99 17.95 -14.54 -55.73
N GLN A 100 18.83 -13.60 -56.03
CA GLN A 100 20.27 -13.80 -55.91
C GLN A 100 20.81 -13.76 -54.48
N TYR A 101 19.97 -13.45 -53.48
CA TYR A 101 20.38 -13.42 -52.08
C TYR A 101 19.52 -14.39 -51.24
N LEU A 102 20.14 -14.97 -50.22
CA LEU A 102 19.45 -15.71 -49.17
C LEU A 102 19.35 -14.83 -47.92
N ASP A 103 18.33 -15.10 -47.08
CA ASP A 103 18.22 -14.48 -45.76
C ASP A 103 19.51 -14.71 -44.96
N SER A 104 19.79 -13.79 -44.05
CA SER A 104 20.92 -13.97 -43.14
C SER A 104 20.57 -15.00 -42.03
N GLU A 105 21.61 -15.46 -41.35
CA GLU A 105 21.46 -16.09 -40.05
C GLU A 105 20.88 -15.11 -39.03
N PHE A 106 20.25 -15.64 -37.96
CA PHE A 106 19.78 -14.82 -36.86
C PHE A 106 20.94 -14.31 -36.01
N ALA A 107 21.04 -13.00 -35.87
CA ALA A 107 21.75 -12.39 -34.75
C ALA A 107 20.85 -12.37 -33.51
N GLN A 108 21.44 -12.36 -32.32
CA GLN A 108 20.68 -12.30 -31.08
C GLN A 108 21.33 -11.37 -30.06
N ILE A 109 20.48 -10.74 -29.23
CA ILE A 109 20.87 -9.96 -28.05
C ILE A 109 19.92 -10.27 -26.92
N THR A 110 20.44 -10.35 -25.68
CA THR A 110 19.63 -10.53 -24.50
C THR A 110 19.62 -9.23 -23.71
N LEU A 111 18.43 -8.71 -23.43
CA LEU A 111 18.20 -7.48 -22.67
C LEU A 111 17.33 -7.79 -21.46
N THR A 112 17.56 -7.09 -20.36
CA THR A 112 16.76 -7.25 -19.13
C THR A 112 16.00 -5.96 -18.89
N THR A 113 14.66 -6.04 -18.80
CA THR A 113 13.80 -4.91 -18.47
C THR A 113 14.18 -4.35 -17.09
N LEU A 114 13.97 -3.06 -16.88
CA LEU A 114 14.19 -2.45 -15.58
C LEU A 114 13.23 -3.07 -14.54
N PRO A 115 13.64 -3.16 -13.27
CA PRO A 115 12.75 -3.64 -12.20
C PRO A 115 11.56 -2.69 -12.04
N ALA A 116 10.43 -3.21 -11.51
CA ALA A 116 9.28 -2.40 -11.14
C ALA A 116 9.68 -1.36 -10.08
N THR A 117 9.10 -0.16 -10.19
CA THR A 117 9.32 0.93 -9.25
C THR A 117 8.27 0.87 -8.14
N GLN A 118 8.68 0.94 -6.88
CA GLN A 118 7.76 0.99 -5.75
C GLN A 118 7.10 2.38 -5.66
N LEU A 119 5.78 2.41 -5.46
CA LEU A 119 5.06 3.65 -5.19
C LEU A 119 5.50 4.26 -3.85
N ALA A 120 5.43 5.57 -3.76
CA ALA A 120 5.65 6.27 -2.49
C ALA A 120 4.52 5.96 -1.50
N ALA A 121 4.85 5.83 -0.21
CA ALA A 121 3.84 5.70 0.82
C ALA A 121 3.00 7.00 0.93
N PRO A 122 1.68 6.92 1.16
CA PRO A 122 0.83 8.09 1.34
C PRO A 122 1.26 8.92 2.55
N VAL A 123 1.17 10.25 2.45
CA VAL A 123 1.37 11.15 3.59
C VAL A 123 0.02 11.37 4.26
N LEU A 124 -0.15 10.81 5.45
CA LEU A 124 -1.41 10.81 6.19
C LEU A 124 -1.55 12.05 7.07
N SER A 125 -2.78 12.51 7.25
CA SER A 125 -3.16 13.53 8.23
C SER A 125 -4.55 13.23 8.79
N ALA A 126 -4.79 13.66 10.04
CA ALA A 126 -6.11 13.57 10.65
C ALA A 126 -7.04 14.60 10.00
N GLY A 127 -8.26 14.16 9.69
CA GLY A 127 -9.39 15.00 9.30
C GLY A 127 -10.38 15.18 10.46
N ASP A 128 -11.67 15.33 10.13
CA ASP A 128 -12.72 15.50 11.11
C ASP A 128 -12.92 14.26 11.96
N ALA A 129 -13.30 14.46 13.23
CA ALA A 129 -13.65 13.41 14.15
C ALA A 129 -15.01 13.70 14.82
N THR A 130 -15.78 12.64 15.05
CA THR A 130 -17.00 12.65 15.85
C THR A 130 -16.81 11.79 17.10
N GLU A 131 -17.81 11.72 17.98
CA GLU A 131 -17.73 10.90 19.22
C GLU A 131 -17.52 9.39 18.96
N ASN A 132 -17.74 8.91 17.73
CA ASN A 132 -17.61 7.50 17.36
C ASN A 132 -16.89 7.24 16.04
N SER A 133 -16.27 8.27 15.46
CA SER A 133 -15.53 8.13 14.20
C SER A 133 -14.37 9.11 14.14
N ALA A 134 -13.38 8.78 13.30
CA ALA A 134 -12.30 9.68 12.89
C ALA A 134 -12.03 9.52 11.39
N THR A 135 -11.67 10.61 10.74
CA THR A 135 -11.32 10.61 9.31
C THR A 135 -9.80 10.69 9.19
N VAL A 136 -9.25 9.87 8.30
CA VAL A 136 -7.85 9.99 7.84
C VAL A 136 -7.88 10.44 6.40
N VAL A 137 -7.06 11.43 6.07
CA VAL A 137 -6.95 11.98 4.72
C VAL A 137 -5.50 11.92 4.26
N TRP A 138 -5.30 11.85 2.94
CA TRP A 138 -3.97 11.84 2.33
C TRP A 138 -3.95 12.53 0.98
N LYS A 139 -2.75 12.81 0.49
CA LYS A 139 -2.56 13.36 -0.87
C LYS A 139 -2.47 12.23 -1.87
N ALA A 140 -2.91 12.51 -3.11
CA ALA A 140 -2.77 11.56 -4.20
C ALA A 140 -1.30 11.15 -4.39
N VAL A 141 -1.07 9.83 -4.48
CA VAL A 141 0.23 9.26 -4.85
C VAL A 141 0.23 9.07 -6.37
N PRO A 142 1.22 9.60 -7.09
CA PRO A 142 1.33 9.38 -8.53
C PRO A 142 1.29 7.89 -8.87
N ASP A 143 0.63 7.53 -9.96
CA ASP A 143 0.50 6.16 -10.48
C ASP A 143 -0.27 5.18 -9.57
N ALA A 144 -0.81 5.63 -8.44
CA ALA A 144 -1.73 4.82 -7.63
C ALA A 144 -3.12 4.75 -8.29
N ALA A 145 -3.66 3.55 -8.42
CA ALA A 145 -5.02 3.30 -8.89
C ALA A 145 -6.05 3.32 -7.74
N SER A 146 -5.61 2.94 -6.55
CA SER A 146 -6.45 2.87 -5.35
C SER A 146 -5.58 2.89 -4.09
N TYR A 147 -6.22 2.85 -2.93
CA TYR A 147 -5.58 2.75 -1.62
C TYR A 147 -6.21 1.61 -0.83
N VAL A 148 -5.40 0.96 -0.04
CA VAL A 148 -5.85 -0.04 0.94
C VAL A 148 -5.52 0.48 2.32
N TYR A 149 -6.49 0.38 3.24
CA TYR A 149 -6.27 0.75 4.63
C TYR A 149 -6.73 -0.33 5.59
N THR A 150 -6.12 -0.36 6.77
CA THR A 150 -6.51 -1.20 7.92
C THR A 150 -6.66 -0.34 9.16
N VAL A 151 -7.47 -0.81 10.11
CA VAL A 151 -7.63 -0.20 11.43
C VAL A 151 -7.24 -1.22 12.47
N ASP A 152 -6.30 -0.89 13.35
CA ASP A 152 -5.77 -1.74 14.44
C ASP A 152 -5.33 -3.13 13.96
N GLY A 153 -4.82 -3.21 12.73
CA GLY A 153 -4.39 -4.47 12.11
C GLY A 153 -5.51 -5.40 11.69
N GLY A 154 -6.75 -4.88 11.61
CA GLY A 154 -7.92 -5.61 11.12
C GLY A 154 -7.92 -5.84 9.61
N GLU A 155 -9.10 -6.07 9.04
CA GLU A 155 -9.31 -6.36 7.62
C GLU A 155 -8.82 -5.23 6.71
N GLU A 156 -8.25 -5.59 5.56
CA GLU A 156 -7.87 -4.63 4.50
C GLU A 156 -9.11 -4.15 3.73
N LEU A 157 -9.31 -2.85 3.71
CA LEU A 157 -10.41 -2.18 3.01
C LEU A 157 -9.87 -1.34 1.87
N THR A 158 -10.48 -1.43 0.69
CA THR A 158 -10.04 -0.70 -0.51
C THR A 158 -10.90 0.54 -0.75
N VAL A 159 -10.23 1.66 -1.06
CA VAL A 159 -10.87 2.92 -1.44
C VAL A 159 -10.16 3.54 -2.66
N THR A 160 -10.92 4.28 -3.47
CA THR A 160 -10.38 5.07 -4.59
C THR A 160 -10.26 6.54 -4.26
N GLY A 161 -10.88 6.98 -3.16
CA GLY A 161 -10.79 8.35 -2.64
C GLY A 161 -9.49 8.62 -1.88
N LEU A 162 -9.34 9.85 -1.44
CA LEU A 162 -8.18 10.33 -0.68
C LEU A 162 -8.47 10.45 0.82
N SER A 163 -9.43 9.69 1.30
CA SER A 163 -9.82 9.64 2.71
C SER A 163 -10.44 8.30 3.09
N ALA A 164 -10.36 7.97 4.36
CA ALA A 164 -11.07 6.87 4.99
C ALA A 164 -11.73 7.36 6.27
N VAL A 165 -12.99 6.99 6.47
CA VAL A 165 -13.72 7.25 7.72
C VAL A 165 -13.70 5.97 8.54
N VAL A 166 -13.02 6.02 9.66
CA VAL A 166 -12.99 4.94 10.64
C VAL A 166 -14.18 5.12 11.58
N THR A 167 -15.08 4.16 11.61
CA THR A 167 -16.31 4.18 12.44
C THR A 167 -16.28 3.13 13.54
N GLY A 168 -17.17 3.27 14.52
CA GLY A 168 -17.24 2.34 15.63
C GLY A 168 -16.15 2.55 16.69
N LEU A 169 -15.46 3.69 16.64
CA LEU A 169 -14.49 4.07 17.66
C LEU A 169 -15.21 4.40 18.97
N GLU A 170 -14.56 4.08 20.06
CA GLU A 170 -14.98 4.61 21.37
C GLU A 170 -14.42 6.02 21.54
N SER A 171 -15.23 6.92 22.11
CA SER A 171 -14.89 8.32 22.33
C SER A 171 -13.56 8.47 23.08
N GLY A 172 -12.64 9.24 22.51
CA GLY A 172 -11.30 9.48 23.06
C GLY A 172 -10.31 8.31 22.95
N MET A 173 -10.75 7.13 22.49
CA MET A 173 -9.86 5.98 22.30
C MET A 173 -9.05 6.13 20.99
N PRO A 174 -7.73 5.93 21.05
CA PRO A 174 -6.90 5.95 19.86
C PRO A 174 -7.11 4.68 19.02
N ALA A 175 -7.04 4.84 17.72
CA ALA A 175 -6.99 3.76 16.73
C ALA A 175 -5.82 3.99 15.77
N THR A 176 -5.13 2.94 15.41
CA THR A 176 -4.02 2.99 14.46
C THR A 176 -4.53 2.68 13.07
N VAL A 177 -4.43 3.65 12.17
CA VAL A 177 -4.81 3.50 10.76
C VAL A 177 -3.54 3.38 9.92
N ARG A 178 -3.48 2.35 9.09
CA ARG A 178 -2.39 2.12 8.14
C ARG A 178 -2.96 2.20 6.73
N VAL A 179 -2.27 2.92 5.85
CA VAL A 179 -2.70 3.12 4.46
C VAL A 179 -1.54 2.86 3.52
N LYS A 180 -1.77 2.10 2.44
CA LYS A 180 -0.84 1.93 1.32
C LYS A 180 -1.47 2.36 0.01
N ALA A 181 -0.66 2.85 -0.92
CA ALA A 181 -1.06 3.09 -2.30
C ALA A 181 -0.92 1.78 -3.09
N VAL A 182 -1.92 1.46 -3.90
CA VAL A 182 -1.99 0.26 -4.73
C VAL A 182 -1.86 0.64 -6.19
N SER A 183 -0.93 -0.01 -6.89
CA SER A 183 -0.73 0.18 -8.32
C SER A 183 -1.77 -0.58 -9.14
N GLY A 184 -2.18 0.02 -10.26
CA GLY A 184 -2.95 -0.68 -11.32
C GLY A 184 -2.09 -1.12 -12.50
N GLN A 185 -0.76 -0.95 -12.44
CA GLN A 185 0.14 -1.13 -13.57
C GLN A 185 1.33 -2.01 -13.18
N VAL A 186 1.73 -2.92 -14.07
CA VAL A 186 2.78 -3.92 -13.81
C VAL A 186 4.17 -3.32 -13.57
N GLN A 187 4.44 -2.11 -14.07
CA GLN A 187 5.71 -1.41 -13.86
C GLN A 187 5.86 -0.79 -12.47
N PHE A 188 4.82 -0.83 -11.64
CA PHE A 188 4.86 -0.32 -10.27
C PHE A 188 4.48 -1.40 -9.27
N LEU A 189 5.16 -1.40 -8.14
CA LEU A 189 4.79 -2.14 -6.94
C LEU A 189 3.97 -1.25 -6.01
N ASP A 190 3.08 -1.85 -5.22
CA ASP A 190 2.36 -1.15 -4.14
C ASP A 190 3.35 -0.47 -3.19
N SER A 191 2.93 0.62 -2.56
CA SER A 191 3.75 1.28 -1.55
C SER A 191 3.84 0.47 -0.26
N GLU A 192 4.81 0.81 0.59
CA GLU A 192 4.75 0.46 2.00
C GLU A 192 3.56 1.14 2.68
N PHE A 193 3.13 0.59 3.82
CA PHE A 193 2.11 1.22 4.64
C PHE A 193 2.65 2.47 5.35
N ALA A 194 1.94 3.58 5.21
CA ALA A 194 2.05 4.70 6.14
C ALA A 194 1.11 4.46 7.32
N GLU A 195 1.45 5.01 8.48
CA GLU A 195 0.71 4.80 9.72
C GLU A 195 0.37 6.13 10.38
N LEU A 196 -0.85 6.24 10.92
CA LEU A 196 -1.32 7.39 11.68
C LEU A 196 -2.22 6.91 12.82
N THR A 197 -1.96 7.37 14.02
CA THR A 197 -2.89 7.21 15.14
C THR A 197 -3.90 8.36 15.14
N VAL A 198 -5.19 8.02 15.15
CA VAL A 198 -6.32 8.95 15.27
C VAL A 198 -7.18 8.55 16.45
N ALA A 199 -8.00 9.47 16.94
CA ALA A 199 -8.97 9.17 17.98
C ALA A 199 -10.32 9.79 17.61
N ALA A 200 -11.41 9.15 18.03
CA ALA A 200 -12.72 9.79 18.03
C ALA A 200 -12.72 11.01 18.95
N ALA A 201 -13.57 12.00 18.65
CA ALA A 201 -13.71 13.17 19.50
C ALA A 201 -14.19 12.77 20.91
N MET A 202 -13.76 13.52 21.91
CA MET A 202 -14.27 13.30 23.26
C MET A 202 -15.75 13.60 23.33
N GLU A 203 -16.47 12.70 23.98
CA GLU A 203 -17.91 12.85 24.21
C GLU A 203 -18.17 14.06 25.11
N GLN A 204 -19.09 14.91 24.68
CA GLN A 204 -19.53 16.07 25.47
C GLN A 204 -20.62 15.64 26.45
N ASN A 205 -20.48 16.04 27.75
CA ASN A 205 -21.43 15.70 28.83
C ASN A 205 -21.76 14.19 28.85
N PRO A 206 -20.79 13.33 29.07
CA PRO A 206 -20.96 11.88 28.98
C PRO A 206 -21.77 11.29 30.10
N PHE A 207 -22.00 12.05 31.16
CA PHE A 207 -22.72 11.62 32.36
C PHE A 207 -23.91 12.53 32.66
N THR A 208 -25.01 11.92 33.13
CA THR A 208 -26.11 12.61 33.79
C THR A 208 -26.00 12.30 35.27
N LEU A 209 -25.83 13.33 36.09
CA LEU A 209 -25.86 13.23 37.55
C LEU A 209 -27.17 13.78 38.07
N SER A 210 -27.87 13.00 38.88
CA SER A 210 -29.09 13.43 39.56
C SER A 210 -28.90 13.26 41.07
N ALA A 211 -29.10 14.34 41.82
CA ALA A 211 -29.10 14.26 43.26
C ALA A 211 -30.37 13.53 43.71
N VAL A 212 -30.20 12.47 44.47
CA VAL A 212 -31.30 11.67 44.98
C VAL A 212 -31.70 12.20 46.37
N GLU A 213 -30.72 12.41 47.26
CA GLU A 213 -30.95 12.92 48.62
C GLU A 213 -29.71 13.68 49.11
N THR A 214 -29.95 14.72 49.95
CA THR A 214 -28.93 15.42 50.72
C THR A 214 -29.25 15.30 52.20
N GLY A 215 -28.42 14.57 52.96
CA GLY A 215 -28.49 14.49 54.41
C GLY A 215 -27.62 15.57 55.08
N MET A 216 -27.65 15.61 56.40
CA MET A 216 -26.82 16.55 57.16
C MET A 216 -25.31 16.36 56.93
N ASN A 217 -24.89 15.10 56.68
CA ASN A 217 -23.51 14.69 56.54
C ASN A 217 -23.30 13.73 55.35
N SER A 218 -24.25 13.65 54.42
CA SER A 218 -24.18 12.76 53.27
C SER A 218 -24.79 13.39 52.01
N ILE A 219 -24.32 12.96 50.86
CA ILE A 219 -24.89 13.22 49.53
C ILE A 219 -25.03 11.89 48.82
N SER A 220 -26.25 11.58 48.37
CA SER A 220 -26.49 10.46 47.45
C SER A 220 -26.70 11.01 46.05
N VAL A 221 -26.04 10.43 45.09
CA VAL A 221 -26.14 10.80 43.66
C VAL A 221 -26.26 9.56 42.80
N SER A 222 -27.11 9.61 41.80
CA SER A 222 -27.17 8.60 40.78
C SER A 222 -26.43 9.10 39.52
N VAL A 223 -25.51 8.32 39.03
CA VAL A 223 -24.75 8.61 37.79
C VAL A 223 -25.25 7.70 36.69
N SER A 224 -25.62 8.31 35.56
CA SER A 224 -26.08 7.60 34.36
C SER A 224 -25.16 7.99 33.17
N PRO A 225 -24.24 7.11 32.78
CA PRO A 225 -23.41 7.34 31.59
C PRO A 225 -24.21 7.14 30.31
N LYS A 226 -23.94 7.93 29.26
CA LYS A 226 -24.48 7.71 27.91
C LYS A 226 -24.05 6.34 27.36
N SER A 227 -22.76 6.02 27.46
CA SER A 227 -22.22 4.70 27.11
C SER A 227 -22.28 3.79 28.34
N LYS A 228 -23.15 2.77 28.28
CA LYS A 228 -23.33 1.82 29.40
C LYS A 228 -22.17 0.83 29.56
N THR A 229 -21.32 0.72 28.57
CA THR A 229 -20.13 -0.16 28.56
C THR A 229 -18.87 0.52 29.07
N ARG A 230 -18.88 1.85 29.18
CA ARG A 230 -17.73 2.61 29.64
C ARG A 230 -17.58 2.55 31.15
N THR A 231 -16.34 2.35 31.58
CA THR A 231 -16.00 2.47 33.01
C THR A 231 -15.75 3.94 33.36
N TYR A 232 -16.11 4.29 34.60
CA TYR A 232 -15.93 5.64 35.11
C TYR A 232 -15.67 5.66 36.59
N TYR A 233 -15.05 6.75 37.05
CA TYR A 233 -14.87 7.09 38.46
C TYR A 233 -15.86 8.20 38.85
N CYS A 234 -16.48 8.08 40.00
CA CYS A 234 -17.26 9.15 40.60
C CYS A 234 -16.63 9.57 41.93
N GLY A 235 -16.55 10.87 42.16
CA GLY A 235 -15.97 11.41 43.37
C GLY A 235 -16.58 12.74 43.74
N TYR A 236 -16.12 13.29 44.85
CA TYR A 236 -16.53 14.62 45.31
C TYR A 236 -15.31 15.46 45.75
N ALA A 237 -15.48 16.77 45.74
CA ALA A 237 -14.52 17.73 46.25
C ALA A 237 -15.23 18.90 46.95
N LEU A 238 -14.54 19.61 47.84
CA LEU A 238 -15.05 20.89 48.31
C LEU A 238 -15.14 21.86 47.11
N LYS A 239 -16.25 22.59 47.03
CA LYS A 239 -16.41 23.62 45.99
C LYS A 239 -15.27 24.62 46.00
N SER A 240 -14.84 25.06 47.20
CA SER A 240 -13.72 25.96 47.36
C SER A 240 -12.37 25.42 46.87
N ASP A 241 -12.21 24.08 46.81
CA ASP A 241 -11.04 23.44 46.21
C ASP A 241 -11.15 23.31 44.69
N PHE A 242 -12.35 23.00 44.18
CA PHE A 242 -12.64 22.95 42.75
C PHE A 242 -12.43 24.31 42.10
N ASP A 243 -12.90 25.41 42.72
CA ASP A 243 -12.82 26.76 42.19
C ASP A 243 -11.38 27.33 42.13
N LYS A 244 -10.37 26.61 42.62
CA LYS A 244 -8.95 26.98 42.49
C LYS A 244 -8.35 26.61 41.13
N TYR A 245 -9.00 25.77 40.34
CA TYR A 245 -8.52 25.30 39.08
C TYR A 245 -9.09 26.14 37.94
N ALA A 246 -8.25 26.44 36.93
CA ALA A 246 -8.63 27.26 35.78
C ALA A 246 -9.48 26.49 34.76
N SER A 247 -9.40 25.16 34.76
CA SER A 247 -10.18 24.29 33.86
C SER A 247 -10.53 22.96 34.53
N THR A 248 -11.50 22.27 33.97
CA THR A 248 -11.91 20.92 34.34
C THR A 248 -10.77 19.92 34.21
N GLU A 249 -9.96 20.02 33.13
CA GLU A 249 -8.81 19.15 32.88
C GLU A 249 -7.76 19.30 33.99
N GLU A 250 -7.49 20.55 34.42
CA GLU A 250 -6.57 20.83 35.52
C GLU A 250 -7.05 20.21 36.83
N PHE A 251 -8.37 20.36 37.12
CA PHE A 251 -9.00 19.72 38.26
C PHE A 251 -8.84 18.20 38.20
N ILE A 252 -9.18 17.54 37.08
CA ILE A 252 -9.06 16.09 36.91
C ILE A 252 -7.60 15.65 37.03
N GLY A 253 -6.63 16.42 36.49
CA GLY A 253 -5.21 16.19 36.75
C GLY A 253 -4.88 16.14 38.25
N SER A 254 -5.54 16.98 39.07
CA SER A 254 -5.36 16.95 40.53
C SER A 254 -5.99 15.71 41.16
N VAL A 255 -7.16 15.28 40.67
CA VAL A 255 -7.82 14.04 41.11
C VAL A 255 -6.92 12.83 40.82
N ARG A 256 -6.36 12.75 39.62
CA ARG A 256 -5.40 11.70 39.25
C ARG A 256 -4.19 11.64 40.18
N ARG A 257 -3.60 12.79 40.51
CA ARG A 257 -2.50 12.86 41.51
C ARG A 257 -2.90 12.36 42.89
N LYS A 258 -4.11 12.70 43.35
CA LYS A 258 -4.62 12.21 44.64
C LYS A 258 -4.82 10.70 44.65
N LEU A 259 -5.42 10.14 43.59
CA LEU A 259 -5.61 8.69 43.45
C LEU A 259 -4.25 7.96 43.33
N SER A 260 -3.26 8.54 42.60
CA SER A 260 -1.91 7.98 42.55
C SER A 260 -1.23 7.94 43.90
N ALA A 261 -1.38 9.01 44.69
CA ALA A 261 -0.86 9.03 46.06
C ALA A 261 -1.54 7.98 46.94
N SER A 262 -2.85 7.77 46.79
CA SER A 262 -3.61 6.74 47.51
C SER A 262 -3.16 5.33 47.12
N ALA A 263 -2.90 5.08 45.84
CA ALA A 263 -2.34 3.82 45.35
C ALA A 263 -0.98 3.52 45.99
N LEU A 264 -0.09 4.54 46.07
CA LEU A 264 1.21 4.40 46.72
C LEU A 264 1.08 4.04 48.21
N ILE A 265 0.14 4.66 48.91
CA ILE A 265 -0.16 4.36 50.34
C ILE A 265 -0.68 2.92 50.49
N ALA A 266 -1.51 2.47 49.52
CA ALA A 266 -2.04 1.12 49.51
C ALA A 266 -1.02 0.05 49.10
N GLY A 267 0.14 0.45 48.56
CA GLY A 267 1.20 -0.46 48.12
C GLY A 267 0.89 -1.20 46.81
N VAL A 268 0.04 -0.64 45.96
CA VAL A 268 -0.36 -1.19 44.65
C VAL A 268 -0.05 -0.23 43.52
N SER A 269 -0.09 -0.70 42.26
CA SER A 269 0.03 0.18 41.10
C SER A 269 -1.15 1.15 40.99
N PHE A 270 -0.97 2.25 40.27
CA PHE A 270 -2.06 3.21 40.04
C PHE A 270 -3.21 2.54 39.24
N GLU A 271 -2.86 1.74 38.24
CA GLU A 271 -3.84 1.02 37.42
C GLU A 271 -4.67 0.05 38.26
N GLU A 272 -4.04 -0.72 39.12
CA GLU A 272 -4.72 -1.66 40.02
C GLU A 272 -5.62 -0.93 41.02
N TYR A 273 -5.13 0.17 41.61
CA TYR A 273 -5.91 0.99 42.50
C TYR A 273 -7.14 1.61 41.83
N LEU A 274 -6.92 2.16 40.62
CA LEU A 274 -7.99 2.78 39.84
C LEU A 274 -9.04 1.77 39.39
N ALA A 275 -8.61 0.61 38.86
CA ALA A 275 -9.51 -0.45 38.41
C ALA A 275 -10.49 -0.90 39.54
N ALA A 276 -10.03 -0.89 40.78
CA ALA A 276 -10.88 -1.22 41.95
C ALA A 276 -11.92 -0.13 42.29
N GLN A 277 -11.76 1.09 41.76
CA GLN A 277 -12.66 2.24 41.97
C GLN A 277 -13.61 2.49 40.81
N LEU A 278 -13.36 1.86 39.64
CA LEU A 278 -14.18 2.08 38.46
C LEU A 278 -15.48 1.28 38.52
N VAL A 279 -16.55 1.90 38.06
CA VAL A 279 -17.87 1.30 37.90
C VAL A 279 -18.33 1.41 36.45
N GLN A 280 -19.39 0.68 36.10
CA GLN A 280 -19.93 0.65 34.75
C GLN A 280 -21.47 0.71 34.81
N GLY A 281 -22.10 1.34 33.82
CA GLY A 281 -23.55 1.48 33.75
C GLY A 281 -24.11 2.48 34.77
N ASP A 282 -25.43 2.43 35.01
CA ASP A 282 -26.09 3.28 36.00
C ASP A 282 -25.71 2.83 37.42
N HIS A 283 -25.23 3.76 38.23
CA HIS A 283 -24.71 3.43 39.55
C HIS A 283 -25.08 4.52 40.58
N PRO A 284 -25.67 4.17 41.73
CA PRO A 284 -25.83 5.10 42.85
C PRO A 284 -24.55 5.20 43.67
N PHE A 285 -24.22 6.40 44.09
CA PHE A 285 -23.10 6.68 44.99
C PHE A 285 -23.62 7.37 46.25
N GLU A 286 -23.09 6.98 47.39
CA GLU A 286 -23.35 7.65 48.68
C GLU A 286 -22.02 8.12 49.27
N PHE A 287 -21.89 9.43 49.44
CA PHE A 287 -20.75 10.07 50.06
C PHE A 287 -21.15 10.46 51.47
N THR A 288 -20.49 9.91 52.49
CA THR A 288 -20.78 10.11 53.91
C THR A 288 -19.63 10.82 54.62
N GLY A 289 -19.86 11.29 55.84
CA GLY A 289 -18.85 12.00 56.64
C GLY A 289 -18.56 13.40 56.14
N LEU A 290 -19.46 13.97 55.37
CA LEU A 290 -19.37 15.34 54.87
C LEU A 290 -19.60 16.35 56.00
N LYS A 291 -19.06 17.56 55.87
CA LYS A 291 -19.33 18.66 56.78
C LYS A 291 -20.67 19.28 56.41
N SER A 292 -21.50 19.50 57.44
CA SER A 292 -22.76 20.24 57.26
C SER A 292 -22.49 21.69 56.81
N GLU A 293 -23.45 22.29 56.13
CA GLU A 293 -23.40 23.69 55.66
C GLU A 293 -22.14 24.00 54.80
N THR A 294 -21.73 23.01 54.01
CA THR A 294 -20.52 23.10 53.19
C THR A 294 -20.85 22.71 51.74
N ASP A 295 -20.43 23.54 50.78
CA ASP A 295 -20.65 23.30 49.38
C ASP A 295 -19.67 22.25 48.82
N TYR A 296 -20.18 21.27 48.12
CA TYR A 296 -19.44 20.23 47.45
C TYR A 296 -19.75 20.19 45.96
N VAL A 297 -18.78 19.78 45.19
CA VAL A 297 -18.91 19.40 43.78
C VAL A 297 -18.82 17.88 43.71
N VAL A 298 -19.83 17.24 43.11
CA VAL A 298 -19.78 15.83 42.73
C VAL A 298 -19.47 15.75 41.24
N TYR A 299 -18.56 14.89 40.87
CA TYR A 299 -18.11 14.75 39.50
C TYR A 299 -18.01 13.28 39.10
N ALA A 300 -18.20 13.02 37.81
CA ALA A 300 -17.93 11.73 37.19
C ALA A 300 -16.98 11.91 36.03
N VAL A 301 -16.02 11.00 35.86
CA VAL A 301 -15.06 11.04 34.79
C VAL A 301 -14.85 9.63 34.25
N GLY A 302 -14.93 9.49 32.92
CA GLY A 302 -14.63 8.24 32.25
C GLY A 302 -13.11 8.00 32.26
N TRP A 303 -12.73 6.81 32.69
CA TRP A 303 -11.35 6.37 32.65
C TRP A 303 -11.23 5.00 32.05
N TYR A 304 -10.13 4.82 31.31
CA TYR A 304 -9.72 3.58 30.72
C TYR A 304 -8.46 3.07 31.43
N ALA A 305 -8.40 1.80 31.74
CA ALA A 305 -7.14 1.21 32.21
C ALA A 305 -6.14 1.15 31.03
N PRO A 306 -4.94 1.71 31.14
CA PRO A 306 -4.16 2.01 32.35
C PRO A 306 -4.26 3.45 32.91
N GLY A 307 -5.36 4.13 32.82
CA GLY A 307 -5.55 5.39 33.54
C GLY A 307 -5.57 6.65 32.68
N ASP A 308 -5.91 6.53 31.41
CA ASP A 308 -6.10 7.67 30.52
C ASP A 308 -7.51 8.27 30.66
N LEU A 309 -7.58 9.60 30.54
CA LEU A 309 -8.83 10.33 30.56
C LEU A 309 -9.60 10.09 29.26
N LEU A 310 -10.80 9.51 29.34
CA LEU A 310 -11.63 9.21 28.17
C LEU A 310 -12.66 10.29 27.84
N THR A 311 -13.09 11.07 28.84
CA THR A 311 -14.21 11.99 28.67
C THR A 311 -13.97 13.26 29.47
N THR A 312 -14.64 14.33 29.07
CA THR A 312 -14.74 15.56 29.87
C THR A 312 -15.66 15.35 31.06
N VAL A 313 -15.42 16.11 32.10
CA VAL A 313 -16.24 16.11 33.33
C VAL A 313 -17.51 16.94 33.16
#